data_4af5b4562c2e57b106994ceccd938457
#
_entry.id   4af5b4562c2e57b106994ceccd938457
#
_cell.length_a   1.000
_cell.length_b   1.000
_cell.length_c   1.000
_cell.angle_alpha   90.00
_cell.angle_beta   90.00
_cell.angle_gamma   90.00
#
_symmetry.space_group_name_H-M   'P 1'
#
loop_
_entity.id
_entity.type
_entity.pdbx_description
1 polymer ?
#
loop_
_entity_poly.entity_id
_entity_poly.type
_entity_poly.pdbx_seq_one_letter_code
_entity_poly.pdbx_strand_id
1 'polypeptide(L)'
;MNFRQRRLCFCVRSLGTLFRGSAKASYCENYSGKRKKMANFAFVNKKCEFYNIVMRNIFIAGPCVIENEKVTEAVAAELVRLNKLFGIDIIFKSSFDKANRTSLSSYRGPGLEKGLEVLAGVKKDFGLKVLTDIHESMQAEPVGKVVDVIQIPAFLCRQTDLIVAAAKTGKTVNIKKAQFLSGEDMKYPYEKAVAAGAEEVWLTERGNSFGYNNLVVDFRNIPYMKSIAENVIMDCTHSVQRPGAAGGKTGGNREFIPMMAMAAKAFGANGYFFEVHPDPDKGLSDGPNMLRLEDLEGVIENILNN
;
A
#
# COMPACT_ATOMS: atom_id res chain seq x y z
N MET A 1 10.94 9.90 42.46
CA MET A 1 10.79 8.89 41.36
C MET A 1 9.35 8.43 41.35
N ASN A 2 8.51 8.97 40.47
CA ASN A 2 7.08 8.67 40.40
C ASN A 2 6.75 7.99 39.09
N PHE A 3 6.44 6.71 39.15
CA PHE A 3 5.85 5.93 38.06
C PHE A 3 4.35 6.29 37.94
N ARG A 4 3.93 6.88 36.83
CA ARG A 4 2.53 7.01 36.46
C ARG A 4 2.06 5.73 35.77
N GLN A 5 1.28 4.93 36.49
CA GLN A 5 0.53 3.80 35.91
C GLN A 5 -0.56 4.33 34.96
N ARG A 6 -0.51 3.95 33.70
CA ARG A 6 -1.65 4.04 32.79
C ARG A 6 -2.52 2.79 32.97
N ARG A 7 -3.77 2.98 33.35
CA ARG A 7 -4.77 1.91 33.47
C ARG A 7 -5.43 1.68 32.11
N LEU A 8 -5.36 0.44 31.59
CA LEU A 8 -6.20 -0.06 30.52
C LEU A 8 -7.59 -0.40 31.10
N CYS A 9 -8.66 0.12 30.50
CA CYS A 9 -10.02 -0.35 30.73
C CYS A 9 -10.35 -1.46 29.73
N PHE A 10 -10.52 -2.69 30.20
CA PHE A 10 -11.09 -3.78 29.42
C PHE A 10 -12.62 -3.71 29.49
N CYS A 11 -13.29 -3.59 28.35
CA CYS A 11 -14.74 -3.71 28.24
C CYS A 11 -15.07 -5.09 27.68
N VAL A 12 -15.57 -5.99 28.54
CA VAL A 12 -16.07 -7.30 28.11
C VAL A 12 -17.50 -7.13 27.59
N ARG A 13 -17.73 -7.49 26.31
CA ARG A 13 -19.07 -7.61 25.74
C ARG A 13 -19.60 -9.03 25.95
N SER A 14 -20.72 -9.15 26.64
CA SER A 14 -21.59 -10.32 26.54
C SER A 14 -22.67 -10.04 25.49
N LEU A 15 -22.84 -10.97 24.57
CA LEU A 15 -23.95 -11.04 23.61
C LEU A 15 -25.26 -11.44 24.35
N GLY A 16 -26.32 -10.74 24.10
CA GLY A 16 -27.67 -11.09 24.56
C GLY A 16 -28.76 -10.29 23.85
N THR A 17 -29.38 -10.95 22.88
CA THR A 17 -30.74 -10.82 22.31
C THR A 17 -31.66 -9.66 22.71
N LEU A 18 -32.22 -9.07 21.67
CA LEU A 18 -33.53 -8.37 21.55
C LEU A 18 -34.37 -8.21 22.82
N PHE A 19 -34.69 -6.95 23.20
CA PHE A 19 -36.08 -6.55 23.48
C PHE A 19 -36.23 -5.02 23.57
N ARG A 20 -37.42 -4.54 23.23
CA ARG A 20 -37.87 -3.14 23.22
C ARG A 20 -37.90 -2.53 24.64
N GLY A 21 -37.62 -1.23 24.71
CA GLY A 21 -38.23 -0.34 25.71
C GLY A 21 -37.29 0.21 26.77
N SER A 22 -37.36 1.54 26.90
CA SER A 22 -36.93 2.39 28.01
C SER A 22 -35.44 2.48 28.33
N ALA A 23 -34.91 3.69 28.17
CA ALA A 23 -33.60 4.10 28.61
C ALA A 23 -33.44 3.92 30.14
N LYS A 24 -32.57 3.01 30.55
CA LYS A 24 -32.08 2.95 31.94
C LYS A 24 -30.72 3.64 32.02
N ALA A 25 -30.60 4.61 32.92
CA ALA A 25 -29.35 5.26 33.26
C ALA A 25 -28.40 4.24 33.91
N SER A 26 -27.19 4.09 33.34
CA SER A 26 -26.12 3.32 33.98
C SER A 26 -25.29 4.21 34.89
N TYR A 27 -25.04 3.75 36.10
CA TYR A 27 -24.17 4.40 37.07
C TYR A 27 -22.82 3.67 37.11
N CYS A 28 -21.74 4.45 37.13
CA CYS A 28 -20.42 3.94 37.51
C CYS A 28 -20.14 4.35 38.96
N GLU A 29 -19.78 3.38 39.80
CA GLU A 29 -19.30 3.67 41.16
C GLU A 29 -17.78 3.84 41.17
N ASN A 30 -17.34 4.94 41.78
CA ASN A 30 -15.93 5.14 42.09
C ASN A 30 -15.64 4.65 43.51
N TYR A 31 -14.44 4.20 43.76
CA TYR A 31 -13.91 3.65 45.03
C TYR A 31 -14.01 4.61 46.23
N SER A 32 -14.58 5.77 46.08
CA SER A 32 -14.80 6.76 47.15
C SER A 32 -16.26 6.92 47.58
N GLY A 33 -17.17 6.07 47.14
CA GLY A 33 -18.56 6.02 47.62
C GLY A 33 -19.44 7.25 47.35
N LYS A 34 -19.05 8.16 46.49
CA LYS A 34 -19.85 9.34 46.11
C LYS A 34 -20.43 9.19 44.70
N ARG A 35 -21.76 9.08 44.59
CA ARG A 35 -22.49 9.07 43.34
C ARG A 35 -22.51 10.46 42.71
N LYS A 36 -21.94 10.62 41.52
CA LYS A 36 -22.14 11.80 40.68
C LYS A 36 -23.04 11.46 39.52
N LYS A 37 -24.11 12.24 39.34
CA LYS A 37 -25.00 12.17 38.16
C LYS A 37 -24.25 12.67 36.95
N MET A 38 -23.95 11.80 36.01
CA MET A 38 -23.38 12.23 34.71
C MET A 38 -24.50 12.77 33.83
N ALA A 39 -24.38 14.02 33.43
CA ALA A 39 -25.29 14.65 32.50
C ALA A 39 -25.21 13.93 31.15
N ASN A 40 -26.34 13.38 30.71
CA ASN A 40 -26.55 12.99 29.35
C ASN A 40 -26.49 14.27 28.53
N PHE A 41 -25.49 14.42 27.66
CA PHE A 41 -25.62 15.12 26.38
C PHE A 41 -24.26 15.15 25.67
N ALA A 42 -24.26 14.86 24.41
CA ALA A 42 -23.16 14.94 23.45
C ALA A 42 -22.30 13.65 23.18
N PHE A 43 -22.69 12.48 23.71
CA PHE A 43 -21.90 11.26 23.40
C PHE A 43 -22.39 10.48 22.17
N VAL A 44 -23.59 10.77 21.66
CA VAL A 44 -24.18 10.01 20.54
C VAL A 44 -23.62 10.47 19.18
N ASN A 45 -23.38 11.77 19.00
CA ASN A 45 -22.87 12.26 17.72
C ASN A 45 -21.35 12.12 17.55
N LYS A 46 -20.57 12.12 18.63
CA LYS A 46 -19.12 11.86 18.55
C LYS A 46 -18.77 10.38 18.29
N LYS A 47 -19.66 9.44 18.61
CA LYS A 47 -19.46 8.02 18.28
C LYS A 47 -19.54 7.74 16.78
N CYS A 48 -20.35 8.49 16.03
CA CYS A 48 -20.42 8.34 14.58
C CYS A 48 -19.18 8.94 13.87
N GLU A 49 -18.59 10.02 14.40
CA GLU A 49 -17.35 10.58 13.86
C GLU A 49 -16.12 9.71 14.20
N PHE A 50 -16.11 9.06 15.37
CA PHE A 50 -15.02 8.12 15.72
C PHE A 50 -15.07 6.79 14.96
N TYR A 51 -16.24 6.38 14.46
CA TYR A 51 -16.37 5.20 13.59
C TYR A 51 -16.11 5.51 12.12
N ASN A 52 -16.04 6.79 11.72
CA ASN A 52 -15.67 7.21 10.37
C ASN A 52 -14.16 7.47 10.18
N ILE A 53 -13.34 7.25 11.21
CA ILE A 53 -11.92 6.91 11.00
C ILE A 53 -11.86 5.39 10.74
N VAL A 54 -12.61 4.93 9.75
CA VAL A 54 -12.31 3.70 9.04
C VAL A 54 -10.93 3.95 8.45
N MET A 55 -9.93 3.22 8.92
CA MET A 55 -8.61 3.22 8.27
C MET A 55 -8.86 2.94 6.80
N ARG A 56 -8.80 3.98 5.96
CA ARG A 56 -8.97 3.84 4.52
C ARG A 56 -7.81 2.99 4.05
N ASN A 57 -8.11 1.75 3.65
CA ASN A 57 -7.11 0.93 3.02
C ASN A 57 -6.63 1.63 1.75
N ILE A 58 -5.32 1.69 1.57
CA ILE A 58 -4.69 2.19 0.36
C ILE A 58 -4.60 1.02 -0.63
N PHE A 59 -5.22 1.15 -1.78
CA PHE A 59 -5.08 0.18 -2.86
C PHE A 59 -4.28 0.78 -4.01
N ILE A 60 -3.25 0.06 -4.45
CA ILE A 60 -2.42 0.41 -5.60
C ILE A 60 -2.49 -0.76 -6.56
N ALA A 61 -2.92 -0.52 -7.78
CA ALA A 61 -3.00 -1.56 -8.79
C ALA A 61 -2.70 -1.02 -10.20
N GLY A 62 -2.15 -1.87 -11.06
CA GLY A 62 -1.88 -1.50 -12.44
C GLY A 62 -0.89 -2.44 -13.13
N PRO A 63 -0.64 -2.27 -14.42
CA PRO A 63 0.32 -3.11 -15.13
C PRO A 63 1.74 -2.84 -14.64
N CYS A 64 2.58 -3.88 -14.67
CA CYS A 64 3.97 -3.81 -14.23
C CYS A 64 4.72 -2.64 -14.89
N VAL A 65 4.56 -2.50 -16.22
CA VAL A 65 5.15 -1.48 -17.07
C VAL A 65 4.11 -1.01 -18.08
N ILE A 66 4.23 0.22 -18.55
CA ILE A 66 3.41 0.72 -19.66
C ILE A 66 3.81 -0.05 -20.94
N GLU A 67 2.91 -0.89 -21.44
CA GLU A 67 3.16 -1.73 -22.62
C GLU A 67 2.51 -1.13 -23.88
N ASN A 68 1.21 -0.93 -23.81
CA ASN A 68 0.41 -0.35 -24.89
C ASN A 68 -0.91 0.23 -24.34
N GLU A 69 -1.61 0.98 -25.17
CA GLU A 69 -2.84 1.67 -24.84
C GLU A 69 -3.95 0.70 -24.40
N LYS A 70 -4.14 -0.42 -25.11
CA LYS A 70 -5.20 -1.40 -24.80
C LYS A 70 -5.09 -1.99 -23.39
N VAL A 71 -3.88 -2.35 -22.98
CA VAL A 71 -3.63 -2.86 -21.61
C VAL A 71 -3.88 -1.75 -20.58
N THR A 72 -3.38 -0.55 -20.85
CA THR A 72 -3.55 0.61 -19.96
C THR A 72 -5.02 0.94 -19.75
N GLU A 73 -5.79 1.05 -20.84
CA GLU A 73 -7.22 1.37 -20.79
C GLU A 73 -8.03 0.27 -20.12
N ALA A 74 -7.78 -1.01 -20.48
CA ALA A 74 -8.51 -2.13 -19.86
C ALA A 74 -8.32 -2.17 -18.34
N VAL A 75 -7.07 -1.96 -17.88
CA VAL A 75 -6.79 -1.92 -16.44
C VAL A 75 -7.42 -0.68 -15.81
N ALA A 76 -7.25 0.52 -16.39
CA ALA A 76 -7.82 1.75 -15.82
C ALA A 76 -9.36 1.68 -15.72
N ALA A 77 -10.03 1.17 -16.75
CA ALA A 77 -11.48 0.99 -16.75
C ALA A 77 -11.96 0.05 -15.64
N GLU A 78 -11.25 -1.08 -15.43
CA GLU A 78 -11.57 -2.01 -14.36
C GLU A 78 -11.36 -1.38 -12.98
N LEU A 79 -10.28 -0.62 -12.76
CA LEU A 79 -10.07 0.06 -11.49
C LEU A 79 -11.17 1.10 -11.20
N VAL A 80 -11.66 1.82 -12.21
CA VAL A 80 -12.82 2.72 -12.05
C VAL A 80 -14.08 1.95 -11.68
N ARG A 81 -14.31 0.76 -12.29
CA ARG A 81 -15.43 -0.11 -11.95
C ARG A 81 -15.37 -0.55 -10.49
N LEU A 82 -14.19 -1.03 -10.05
CA LEU A 82 -13.98 -1.49 -8.67
C LEU A 82 -14.09 -0.35 -7.65
N ASN A 83 -13.61 0.85 -7.99
CA ASN A 83 -13.78 2.03 -7.14
C ASN A 83 -15.26 2.33 -6.88
N LYS A 84 -16.10 2.26 -7.92
CA LYS A 84 -17.55 2.45 -7.79
C LYS A 84 -18.22 1.31 -7.01
N LEU A 85 -17.80 0.07 -7.25
CA LEU A 85 -18.37 -1.11 -6.61
C LEU A 85 -18.14 -1.10 -5.09
N PHE A 86 -16.93 -0.81 -4.66
CA PHE A 86 -16.51 -0.91 -3.26
C PHE A 86 -16.46 0.43 -2.52
N GLY A 87 -16.65 1.56 -3.20
CA GLY A 87 -16.55 2.89 -2.59
C GLY A 87 -15.13 3.23 -2.12
N ILE A 88 -14.11 2.81 -2.87
CA ILE A 88 -12.68 2.99 -2.58
C ILE A 88 -12.00 3.83 -3.66
N ASP A 89 -10.75 4.22 -3.40
CA ASP A 89 -9.91 4.93 -4.36
C ASP A 89 -8.66 4.09 -4.65
N ILE A 90 -8.66 3.33 -5.74
CA ILE A 90 -7.49 2.58 -6.20
C ILE A 90 -6.58 3.54 -6.98
N ILE A 91 -5.30 3.56 -6.63
CA ILE A 91 -4.28 4.35 -7.33
C ILE A 91 -3.75 3.51 -8.49
N PHE A 92 -3.87 4.03 -9.71
CA PHE A 92 -3.31 3.38 -10.89
C PHE A 92 -1.78 3.45 -10.85
N LYS A 93 -1.12 2.30 -10.95
CA LYS A 93 0.35 2.24 -10.99
C LYS A 93 0.85 1.65 -12.29
N SER A 94 1.79 2.31 -12.93
CA SER A 94 2.62 1.69 -13.97
C SER A 94 4.00 2.33 -14.04
N SER A 95 5.02 1.56 -14.41
CA SER A 95 6.38 2.08 -14.63
C SER A 95 6.55 2.57 -16.07
N PHE A 96 7.20 3.70 -16.24
CA PHE A 96 7.61 4.18 -17.57
C PHE A 96 8.93 3.56 -18.03
N ASP A 97 9.73 3.05 -17.10
CA ASP A 97 10.98 2.34 -17.33
C ASP A 97 11.18 1.23 -16.30
N LYS A 98 11.75 0.14 -16.70
CA LYS A 98 12.26 -0.94 -15.86
C LYS A 98 13.80 -0.93 -15.91
N ALA A 99 14.41 -0.07 -15.10
CA ALA A 99 15.85 0.22 -15.17
C ALA A 99 16.75 -0.95 -14.70
N ASN A 100 16.21 -1.95 -14.01
CA ASN A 100 16.95 -3.05 -13.39
C ASN A 100 16.74 -4.42 -14.04
N ARG A 101 16.50 -4.47 -15.35
CA ARG A 101 16.31 -5.72 -16.06
C ARG A 101 17.54 -6.63 -16.04
N THR A 102 17.30 -7.93 -15.95
CA THR A 102 18.37 -8.96 -15.99
C THR A 102 19.05 -9.03 -17.36
N SER A 103 18.29 -8.86 -18.45
CA SER A 103 18.82 -8.87 -19.82
C SER A 103 18.75 -7.49 -20.46
N LEU A 104 19.79 -7.11 -21.17
CA LEU A 104 19.85 -5.86 -21.94
C LEU A 104 18.76 -5.78 -23.02
N SER A 105 18.36 -6.92 -23.59
CA SER A 105 17.31 -7.01 -24.61
C SER A 105 15.89 -7.02 -24.08
N SER A 106 15.69 -7.03 -22.75
CA SER A 106 14.35 -7.03 -22.15
C SER A 106 13.61 -5.71 -22.40
N TYR A 107 12.30 -5.79 -22.60
CA TYR A 107 11.46 -4.60 -22.70
C TYR A 107 11.56 -3.75 -21.43
N ARG A 108 11.83 -2.47 -21.60
CA ARG A 108 12.02 -1.54 -20.49
C ARG A 108 10.85 -0.60 -20.26
N GLY A 109 10.03 -0.38 -21.25
CA GLY A 109 8.95 0.61 -21.22
C GLY A 109 9.12 1.68 -22.30
N PRO A 110 8.18 2.66 -22.36
CA PRO A 110 8.19 3.71 -23.38
C PRO A 110 9.19 4.85 -23.10
N GLY A 111 9.83 4.87 -21.93
CA GLY A 111 10.66 5.97 -21.45
C GLY A 111 9.87 7.07 -20.73
N LEU A 112 10.61 8.04 -20.19
CA LEU A 112 10.06 9.06 -19.29
C LEU A 112 8.96 9.90 -19.96
N GLU A 113 9.25 10.57 -21.04
CA GLU A 113 8.34 11.54 -21.67
C GLU A 113 7.03 10.88 -22.07
N LYS A 114 7.08 9.83 -22.89
CA LYS A 114 5.90 9.11 -23.36
C LYS A 114 5.17 8.40 -22.22
N GLY A 115 5.88 7.91 -21.22
CA GLY A 115 5.29 7.31 -20.05
C GLY A 115 4.48 8.31 -19.23
N LEU A 116 4.98 9.53 -19.07
CA LEU A 116 4.26 10.60 -18.39
C LEU A 116 3.01 11.07 -19.16
N GLU A 117 3.06 11.10 -20.50
CA GLU A 117 1.88 11.38 -21.32
C GLU A 117 0.78 10.34 -21.09
N VAL A 118 1.13 9.05 -21.07
CA VAL A 118 0.18 7.96 -20.80
C VAL A 118 -0.42 8.08 -19.40
N LEU A 119 0.39 8.34 -18.38
CA LEU A 119 -0.09 8.50 -16.99
C LEU A 119 -0.98 9.74 -16.84
N ALA A 120 -0.65 10.84 -17.51
CA ALA A 120 -1.50 12.03 -17.56
C ALA A 120 -2.84 11.74 -18.24
N GLY A 121 -2.84 10.93 -19.31
CA GLY A 121 -4.04 10.43 -19.98
C GLY A 121 -4.92 9.62 -19.02
N VAL A 122 -4.36 8.64 -18.33
CA VAL A 122 -5.11 7.85 -17.32
C VAL A 122 -5.76 8.75 -16.26
N LYS A 123 -5.02 9.72 -15.75
CA LYS A 123 -5.55 10.67 -14.77
C LYS A 123 -6.70 11.52 -15.31
N LYS A 124 -6.56 12.03 -16.54
CA LYS A 124 -7.54 12.89 -17.19
C LYS A 124 -8.80 12.13 -17.60
N ASP A 125 -8.64 10.96 -18.23
CA ASP A 125 -9.73 10.28 -18.92
C ASP A 125 -10.50 9.34 -17.98
N PHE A 126 -9.82 8.77 -16.96
CA PHE A 126 -10.41 7.86 -15.99
C PHE A 126 -10.60 8.46 -14.59
N GLY A 127 -10.05 9.64 -14.30
CA GLY A 127 -10.16 10.30 -13.00
C GLY A 127 -9.42 9.58 -11.88
N LEU A 128 -8.48 8.68 -12.21
CA LEU A 128 -7.69 7.93 -11.24
C LEU A 128 -6.50 8.75 -10.74
N LYS A 129 -6.15 8.59 -9.46
CA LYS A 129 -4.82 8.96 -8.98
C LYS A 129 -3.79 8.05 -9.62
N VAL A 130 -2.59 8.56 -9.87
CA VAL A 130 -1.54 7.80 -10.54
C VAL A 130 -0.24 7.75 -9.74
N LEU A 131 0.45 6.63 -9.84
CA LEU A 131 1.74 6.34 -9.22
C LEU A 131 2.71 5.81 -10.27
N THR A 132 3.95 6.27 -10.23
CA THR A 132 5.07 5.66 -10.96
C THR A 132 6.35 5.67 -10.13
N ASP A 133 7.31 4.85 -10.50
CA ASP A 133 8.62 4.80 -9.87
C ASP A 133 9.65 5.63 -10.66
N ILE A 134 10.63 6.18 -9.91
CA ILE A 134 11.78 6.92 -10.46
C ILE A 134 13.07 6.19 -10.15
N HIS A 135 14.07 6.36 -11.01
CA HIS A 135 15.36 5.66 -10.92
C HIS A 135 16.54 6.62 -10.78
N GLU A 136 16.37 7.87 -11.26
CA GLU A 136 17.35 8.94 -11.25
C GLU A 136 16.74 10.18 -10.61
N SER A 137 17.55 10.96 -9.86
CA SER A 137 17.07 12.13 -9.14
C SER A 137 16.47 13.20 -10.07
N MET A 138 17.00 13.32 -11.30
CA MET A 138 16.51 14.26 -12.31
C MET A 138 15.08 13.94 -12.82
N GLN A 139 14.61 12.73 -12.62
CA GLN A 139 13.25 12.31 -13.00
C GLN A 139 12.18 12.81 -12.02
N ALA A 140 12.56 13.13 -10.77
CA ALA A 140 11.61 13.47 -9.72
C ALA A 140 10.76 14.69 -10.08
N GLU A 141 11.35 15.76 -10.57
CA GLU A 141 10.64 17.00 -10.91
C GLU A 141 9.60 16.79 -12.02
N PRO A 142 9.95 16.27 -13.22
CA PRO A 142 8.96 16.06 -14.27
C PRO A 142 7.89 15.05 -13.87
N VAL A 143 8.25 13.97 -13.14
CA VAL A 143 7.31 12.98 -12.62
C VAL A 143 6.34 13.63 -11.63
N GLY A 144 6.83 14.43 -10.69
CA GLY A 144 6.01 15.10 -9.69
C GLY A 144 4.97 16.09 -10.26
N LYS A 145 5.16 16.58 -11.49
CA LYS A 145 4.15 17.41 -12.17
C LYS A 145 2.93 16.62 -12.65
N VAL A 146 3.05 15.30 -12.79
CA VAL A 146 2.00 14.43 -13.36
C VAL A 146 1.37 13.55 -12.28
N VAL A 147 2.20 12.86 -11.48
CA VAL A 147 1.71 11.82 -10.57
C VAL A 147 1.29 12.36 -9.20
N ASP A 148 0.52 11.55 -8.49
CA ASP A 148 0.09 11.83 -7.11
C ASP A 148 1.04 11.18 -6.10
N VAL A 149 1.66 10.06 -6.46
CA VAL A 149 2.60 9.32 -5.64
C VAL A 149 3.85 8.98 -6.42
N ILE A 150 5.02 9.28 -5.86
CA ILE A 150 6.32 8.88 -6.42
C ILE A 150 6.84 7.67 -5.65
N GLN A 151 7.20 6.61 -6.37
CA GLN A 151 7.75 5.41 -5.76
C GLN A 151 9.26 5.34 -5.91
N ILE A 152 9.93 5.00 -4.81
CA ILE A 152 11.34 4.64 -4.78
C ILE A 152 11.44 3.11 -4.84
N PRO A 153 12.07 2.55 -5.90
CA PRO A 153 12.26 1.11 -6.04
C PRO A 153 13.09 0.51 -4.89
N ALA A 154 12.84 -0.78 -4.61
CA ALA A 154 13.47 -1.47 -3.48
C ALA A 154 15.01 -1.40 -3.50
N PHE A 155 15.65 -1.64 -4.64
CA PHE A 155 17.12 -1.58 -4.73
C PHE A 155 17.68 -0.17 -4.47
N LEU A 156 16.87 0.87 -4.69
CA LEU A 156 17.29 2.28 -4.59
C LEU A 156 16.83 2.94 -3.28
N CYS A 157 16.20 2.21 -2.37
CA CYS A 157 15.62 2.78 -1.16
C CYS A 157 16.63 3.42 -0.20
N ARG A 158 17.93 3.21 -0.37
CA ARG A 158 18.99 3.86 0.39
C ARG A 158 19.65 5.06 -0.30
N GLN A 159 19.33 5.30 -1.58
CA GLN A 159 19.92 6.39 -2.38
C GLN A 159 19.42 7.75 -1.88
N THR A 160 20.30 8.48 -1.19
CA THR A 160 19.94 9.73 -0.50
C THR A 160 19.42 10.78 -1.49
N ASP A 161 20.14 11.02 -2.58
CA ASP A 161 19.77 12.06 -3.54
C ASP A 161 18.43 11.77 -4.24
N LEU A 162 18.14 10.49 -4.51
CA LEU A 162 16.88 10.07 -5.10
C LEU A 162 15.69 10.33 -4.16
N ILE A 163 15.84 9.95 -2.87
CA ILE A 163 14.82 10.17 -1.83
C ILE A 163 14.59 11.68 -1.64
N VAL A 164 15.66 12.46 -1.53
CA VAL A 164 15.59 13.92 -1.35
C VAL A 164 14.91 14.59 -2.55
N ALA A 165 15.24 14.16 -3.77
CA ALA A 165 14.60 14.68 -4.98
C ALA A 165 13.09 14.37 -5.01
N ALA A 166 12.70 13.13 -4.67
CA ALA A 166 11.28 12.75 -4.56
C ALA A 166 10.55 13.58 -3.49
N ALA A 167 11.13 13.72 -2.30
CA ALA A 167 10.53 14.47 -1.19
C ALA A 167 10.28 15.95 -1.56
N LYS A 168 11.20 16.58 -2.27
CA LYS A 168 11.11 17.99 -2.69
C LYS A 168 9.99 18.27 -3.71
N THR A 169 9.39 17.24 -4.30
CA THR A 169 8.27 17.42 -5.23
C THR A 169 6.95 17.78 -4.54
N GLY A 170 6.85 17.63 -3.21
CA GLY A 170 5.61 17.78 -2.45
C GLY A 170 4.57 16.67 -2.71
N LYS A 171 5.00 15.56 -3.33
CA LYS A 171 4.12 14.39 -3.55
C LYS A 171 4.32 13.37 -2.45
N THR A 172 3.33 12.49 -2.27
CA THR A 172 3.50 11.31 -1.42
C THR A 172 4.66 10.47 -1.94
N VAL A 173 5.56 10.06 -1.04
CA VAL A 173 6.72 9.23 -1.38
C VAL A 173 6.51 7.82 -0.86
N ASN A 174 6.35 6.86 -1.76
CA ASN A 174 6.26 5.44 -1.42
C ASN A 174 7.63 4.77 -1.53
N ILE A 175 8.21 4.33 -0.42
CA ILE A 175 9.55 3.70 -0.38
C ILE A 175 9.41 2.21 -0.22
N LYS A 176 9.79 1.44 -1.25
CA LYS A 176 9.83 -0.02 -1.18
C LYS A 176 11.03 -0.50 -0.37
N LYS A 177 10.78 -1.37 0.62
CA LYS A 177 11.83 -1.99 1.40
C LYS A 177 12.72 -2.85 0.50
N ALA A 178 14.04 -2.66 0.59
CA ALA A 178 14.97 -3.55 -0.11
C ALA A 178 14.92 -4.97 0.45
N GLN A 179 15.24 -5.92 -0.42
CA GLN A 179 15.28 -7.34 -0.07
C GLN A 179 16.37 -7.69 0.94
N PHE A 180 17.34 -6.80 1.13
CA PHE A 180 18.45 -6.93 2.06
C PHE A 180 18.29 -6.12 3.36
N LEU A 181 17.15 -5.40 3.54
CA LEU A 181 16.88 -4.61 4.73
C LEU A 181 15.85 -5.29 5.64
N SER A 182 15.98 -5.07 6.95
CA SER A 182 14.93 -5.35 7.92
C SER A 182 13.82 -4.27 7.86
N GLY A 183 12.66 -4.55 8.48
CA GLY A 183 11.61 -3.55 8.64
C GLY A 183 12.03 -2.37 9.49
N GLU A 184 12.88 -2.61 10.52
CA GLU A 184 13.43 -1.59 11.42
C GLU A 184 14.36 -0.62 10.70
N ASP A 185 15.18 -1.12 9.75
CA ASP A 185 16.10 -0.30 8.96
C ASP A 185 15.39 0.66 8.00
N MET A 186 14.10 0.46 7.74
CA MET A 186 13.30 1.40 6.96
C MET A 186 13.14 2.77 7.63
N LYS A 187 13.50 2.88 8.90
CA LYS A 187 13.61 4.17 9.60
C LYS A 187 14.54 5.14 8.86
N TYR A 188 15.68 4.68 8.37
CA TYR A 188 16.66 5.56 7.75
C TYR A 188 16.19 6.21 6.43
N PRO A 189 15.65 5.48 5.45
CA PRO A 189 15.09 6.11 4.26
C PRO A 189 13.86 6.98 4.58
N TYR A 190 13.03 6.59 5.55
CA TYR A 190 11.90 7.39 6.03
C TYR A 190 12.36 8.74 6.58
N GLU A 191 13.31 8.74 7.51
CA GLU A 191 13.87 9.96 8.12
C GLU A 191 14.50 10.90 7.08
N LYS A 192 15.18 10.36 6.05
CA LYS A 192 15.70 11.16 4.95
C LYS A 192 14.60 11.88 4.17
N ALA A 193 13.50 11.19 3.87
CA ALA A 193 12.38 11.78 3.15
C ALA A 193 11.72 12.89 3.98
N VAL A 194 11.45 12.62 5.26
CA VAL A 194 10.86 13.61 6.18
C VAL A 194 11.77 14.81 6.38
N ALA A 195 13.07 14.59 6.61
CA ALA A 195 14.05 15.67 6.76
C ALA A 195 14.21 16.52 5.48
N ALA A 196 13.92 15.94 4.31
CA ALA A 196 13.92 16.63 3.03
C ALA A 196 12.60 17.36 2.72
N GLY A 197 11.59 17.29 3.62
CA GLY A 197 10.32 17.99 3.52
C GLY A 197 9.17 17.19 2.91
N ALA A 198 9.27 15.84 2.86
CA ALA A 198 8.11 15.03 2.47
C ALA A 198 6.98 15.17 3.50
N GLU A 199 5.79 15.53 3.04
CA GLU A 199 4.59 15.65 3.89
C GLU A 199 4.00 14.28 4.22
N GLU A 200 4.07 13.34 3.28
CA GLU A 200 3.55 11.98 3.43
C GLU A 200 4.55 10.95 2.88
N VAL A 201 4.89 9.97 3.71
CA VAL A 201 5.80 8.87 3.35
C VAL A 201 5.15 7.54 3.67
N TRP A 202 5.06 6.66 2.67
CA TRP A 202 4.59 5.29 2.80
C TRP A 202 5.77 4.33 2.76
N LEU A 203 5.70 3.25 3.53
CA LEU A 203 6.68 2.18 3.50
C LEU A 203 6.04 0.91 2.94
N THR A 204 6.72 0.25 2.00
CA THR A 204 6.18 -0.96 1.35
C THR A 204 7.04 -2.18 1.64
N GLU A 205 6.45 -3.20 2.29
CA GLU A 205 7.03 -4.53 2.44
C GLU A 205 6.91 -5.32 1.14
N ARG A 206 7.97 -6.07 0.77
CA ARG A 206 7.98 -6.90 -0.45
C ARG A 206 8.85 -8.16 -0.35
N GLY A 207 9.21 -8.55 0.86
CA GLY A 207 10.05 -9.71 1.14
C GLY A 207 11.54 -9.44 1.14
N ASN A 208 12.27 -10.44 1.61
CA ASN A 208 13.71 -10.47 1.72
C ASN A 208 14.29 -11.59 0.86
N SER A 209 15.50 -11.39 0.34
CA SER A 209 16.30 -12.43 -0.28
C SER A 209 16.79 -13.41 0.79
N PHE A 210 16.53 -14.68 0.60
CA PHE A 210 16.88 -15.73 1.55
C PHE A 210 17.76 -16.84 0.92
N GLY A 211 18.14 -16.71 -0.33
CA GLY A 211 18.84 -17.71 -1.12
C GLY A 211 17.89 -18.55 -1.99
N TYR A 212 18.42 -19.53 -2.65
CA TYR A 212 17.76 -20.45 -3.62
C TYR A 212 16.65 -19.82 -4.46
N ASN A 213 16.90 -18.60 -4.94
CA ASN A 213 16.00 -17.85 -5.83
C ASN A 213 14.55 -17.75 -5.31
N ASN A 214 14.38 -17.59 -4.00
CA ASN A 214 13.08 -17.40 -3.38
C ASN A 214 13.10 -16.16 -2.48
N LEU A 215 11.96 -15.49 -2.37
CA LEU A 215 11.76 -14.42 -1.42
C LEU A 215 10.94 -14.92 -0.25
N VAL A 216 11.24 -14.41 0.95
CA VAL A 216 10.51 -14.71 2.17
C VAL A 216 10.01 -13.43 2.80
N VAL A 217 8.73 -13.38 3.14
CA VAL A 217 8.16 -12.26 3.87
C VAL A 217 8.15 -12.58 5.35
N ASP A 218 8.88 -11.80 6.12
CA ASP A 218 8.69 -11.74 7.56
C ASP A 218 7.61 -10.70 7.85
N PHE A 219 6.37 -11.13 8.07
CA PHE A 219 5.25 -10.24 8.33
C PHE A 219 5.43 -9.39 9.59
N ARG A 220 6.37 -9.73 10.50
CA ARG A 220 6.72 -8.88 11.65
C ARG A 220 7.33 -7.54 11.22
N ASN A 221 7.87 -7.44 10.01
CA ASN A 221 8.31 -6.17 9.44
C ASN A 221 7.18 -5.13 9.36
N ILE A 222 5.93 -5.57 9.18
CA ILE A 222 4.78 -4.66 9.06
C ILE A 222 4.57 -3.86 10.36
N PRO A 223 4.38 -4.46 11.55
CA PRO A 223 4.29 -3.70 12.79
C PRO A 223 5.56 -2.90 13.12
N TYR A 224 6.76 -3.37 12.75
CA TYR A 224 7.97 -2.55 12.89
C TYR A 224 7.90 -1.28 12.04
N MET A 225 7.57 -1.40 10.76
CA MET A 225 7.39 -0.25 9.88
C MET A 225 6.22 0.64 10.29
N LYS A 226 5.13 0.08 10.87
CA LYS A 226 4.02 0.85 11.43
C LYS A 226 4.41 1.71 12.63
N SER A 227 5.47 1.35 13.35
CA SER A 227 6.03 2.22 14.41
C SER A 227 6.82 3.41 13.86
N ILE A 228 7.15 3.41 12.56
CA ILE A 228 7.94 4.43 11.86
C ILE A 228 7.01 5.32 11.02
N ALA A 229 6.13 4.73 10.23
CA ALA A 229 5.25 5.40 9.28
C ALA A 229 3.78 5.06 9.55
N GLU A 230 2.88 6.01 9.31
CA GLU A 230 1.44 5.79 9.43
C GLU A 230 0.93 4.78 8.41
N ASN A 231 1.43 4.83 7.18
CA ASN A 231 1.00 3.98 6.08
C ASN A 231 2.05 2.95 5.72
N VAL A 232 1.68 1.66 5.90
CA VAL A 232 2.51 0.51 5.53
C VAL A 232 1.75 -0.35 4.54
N ILE A 233 2.36 -0.55 3.39
CA ILE A 233 1.80 -1.24 2.24
C ILE A 233 2.45 -2.61 2.11
N MET A 234 1.65 -3.62 1.82
CA MET A 234 2.15 -4.92 1.38
C MET A 234 2.14 -5.01 -0.13
N ASP A 235 3.29 -5.21 -0.73
CA ASP A 235 3.42 -5.58 -2.13
C ASP A 235 3.18 -7.08 -2.28
N CYS A 236 1.96 -7.44 -2.61
CA CYS A 236 1.53 -8.83 -2.71
C CYS A 236 2.08 -9.54 -3.96
N THR A 237 2.44 -8.75 -4.98
CA THR A 237 2.94 -9.27 -6.27
C THR A 237 4.43 -9.59 -6.20
N HIS A 238 5.24 -8.60 -5.79
CA HIS A 238 6.69 -8.81 -5.80
C HIS A 238 7.18 -9.67 -4.63
N SER A 239 6.37 -9.86 -3.60
CA SER A 239 6.70 -10.76 -2.49
C SER A 239 6.68 -12.24 -2.86
N VAL A 240 5.99 -12.60 -3.95
CA VAL A 240 5.91 -13.99 -4.44
C VAL A 240 6.83 -14.26 -5.64
N GLN A 241 7.72 -13.31 -5.95
CA GLN A 241 8.75 -13.47 -6.99
C GLN A 241 9.75 -14.58 -6.63
N ARG A 242 10.23 -15.23 -7.69
CA ARG A 242 11.37 -16.16 -7.65
C ARG A 242 12.48 -15.63 -8.58
N PRO A 243 13.33 -14.74 -8.08
CA PRO A 243 14.35 -14.08 -8.87
C PRO A 243 15.29 -15.10 -9.53
N GLY A 244 15.47 -15.03 -10.86
CA GLY A 244 16.37 -15.92 -11.60
C GLY A 244 15.94 -17.38 -11.73
N ALA A 245 14.78 -17.78 -11.20
CA ALA A 245 14.34 -19.20 -11.18
C ALA A 245 13.89 -19.74 -12.54
N ALA A 246 13.65 -18.87 -13.53
CA ALA A 246 13.19 -19.24 -14.87
C ALA A 246 14.28 -18.98 -15.94
N GLY A 247 15.42 -19.67 -15.83
CA GLY A 247 16.51 -19.56 -16.81
C GLY A 247 17.06 -18.14 -16.96
N GLY A 248 17.32 -17.44 -15.85
CA GLY A 248 17.79 -16.04 -15.84
C GLY A 248 16.67 -15.00 -15.93
N LYS A 249 15.40 -15.42 -15.99
CA LYS A 249 14.23 -14.55 -15.86
C LYS A 249 13.61 -14.71 -14.48
N THR A 250 12.86 -13.70 -14.06
CA THR A 250 12.09 -13.78 -12.81
C THR A 250 10.89 -14.71 -13.00
N GLY A 251 10.81 -15.75 -12.18
CA GLY A 251 9.63 -16.58 -11.98
C GLY A 251 8.78 -16.06 -10.82
N GLY A 252 7.66 -16.70 -10.55
CA GLY A 252 6.79 -16.36 -9.42
C GLY A 252 5.62 -17.28 -9.25
N ASN A 253 4.91 -17.07 -8.15
CA ASN A 253 3.82 -17.91 -7.69
C ASN A 253 2.59 -17.04 -7.42
N ARG A 254 1.94 -16.55 -8.50
CA ARG A 254 0.77 -15.63 -8.42
C ARG A 254 -0.38 -16.16 -7.58
N GLU A 255 -0.51 -17.47 -7.47
CA GLU A 255 -1.53 -18.14 -6.67
C GLU A 255 -1.48 -17.79 -5.17
N PHE A 256 -0.34 -17.32 -4.67
CA PHE A 256 -0.20 -16.91 -3.28
C PHE A 256 -0.56 -15.44 -3.02
N ILE A 257 -0.79 -14.61 -4.05
CA ILE A 257 -1.10 -13.18 -3.90
C ILE A 257 -2.26 -12.93 -2.92
N PRO A 258 -3.42 -13.62 -3.02
CA PRO A 258 -4.52 -13.42 -2.08
C PRO A 258 -4.13 -13.75 -0.63
N MET A 259 -3.35 -14.80 -0.43
CA MET A 259 -2.89 -15.24 0.89
C MET A 259 -1.91 -14.22 1.50
N MET A 260 -1.02 -13.64 0.68
CA MET A 260 -0.10 -12.60 1.12
C MET A 260 -0.84 -11.35 1.58
N ALA A 261 -1.90 -10.95 0.86
CA ALA A 261 -2.73 -9.83 1.23
C ALA A 261 -3.43 -10.05 2.59
N MET A 262 -4.02 -11.22 2.79
CA MET A 262 -4.70 -11.57 4.04
C MET A 262 -3.74 -11.68 5.22
N ALA A 263 -2.57 -12.28 5.02
CA ALA A 263 -1.53 -12.33 6.04
C ALA A 263 -1.06 -10.93 6.43
N ALA A 264 -0.82 -10.07 5.46
CA ALA A 264 -0.42 -8.68 5.71
C ALA A 264 -1.50 -7.90 6.48
N LYS A 265 -2.78 -8.10 6.16
CA LYS A 265 -3.90 -7.53 6.91
C LYS A 265 -3.87 -7.96 8.37
N ALA A 266 -3.67 -9.26 8.64
CA ALA A 266 -3.59 -9.78 10.00
C ALA A 266 -2.44 -9.17 10.81
N PHE A 267 -1.34 -8.74 10.15
CA PHE A 267 -0.22 -8.03 10.77
C PHE A 267 -0.38 -6.50 10.78
N GLY A 268 -1.50 -5.95 10.31
CA GLY A 268 -1.84 -4.54 10.44
C GLY A 268 -1.39 -3.66 9.27
N ALA A 269 -1.10 -4.22 8.10
CA ALA A 269 -0.94 -3.44 6.88
C ALA A 269 -2.24 -2.67 6.59
N ASN A 270 -2.12 -1.43 6.17
CA ASN A 270 -3.23 -0.60 5.75
C ASN A 270 -3.13 -0.16 4.28
N GLY A 271 -2.26 -0.82 3.51
CA GLY A 271 -2.16 -0.66 2.08
C GLY A 271 -1.79 -1.97 1.39
N TYR A 272 -2.21 -2.10 0.14
CA TYR A 272 -2.01 -3.30 -0.68
C TYR A 272 -1.63 -2.89 -2.09
N PHE A 273 -0.58 -3.50 -2.61
CA PHE A 273 -0.04 -3.25 -3.93
C PHE A 273 -0.14 -4.50 -4.80
N PHE A 274 -0.73 -4.35 -5.98
CA PHE A 274 -0.93 -5.42 -6.95
C PHE A 274 -0.45 -5.00 -8.34
N GLU A 275 0.41 -5.78 -8.98
CA GLU A 275 0.56 -5.70 -10.42
C GLU A 275 -0.47 -6.61 -11.07
N VAL A 276 -1.25 -6.06 -11.99
CA VAL A 276 -2.37 -6.74 -12.65
C VAL A 276 -2.25 -6.63 -14.17
N HIS A 277 -2.76 -7.63 -14.88
CA HIS A 277 -2.76 -7.62 -16.34
C HIS A 277 -3.95 -8.42 -16.87
N PRO A 278 -4.61 -8.00 -17.98
CA PRO A 278 -5.70 -8.77 -18.59
C PRO A 278 -5.30 -10.19 -18.99
N ASP A 279 -4.06 -10.37 -19.45
CA ASP A 279 -3.47 -11.68 -19.79
C ASP A 279 -1.99 -11.69 -19.34
N PRO A 280 -1.71 -12.00 -18.04
CA PRO A 280 -0.36 -11.94 -17.50
C PRO A 280 0.68 -12.76 -18.24
N ASP A 281 0.27 -13.84 -18.91
CA ASP A 281 1.18 -14.73 -19.62
C ASP A 281 1.73 -14.10 -20.91
N LYS A 282 1.06 -13.02 -21.39
CA LYS A 282 1.53 -12.17 -22.51
C LYS A 282 2.21 -10.88 -22.05
N GLY A 283 2.25 -10.62 -20.74
CA GLY A 283 2.88 -9.42 -20.20
C GLY A 283 4.36 -9.32 -20.55
N LEU A 284 4.80 -8.11 -20.91
CA LEU A 284 6.20 -7.84 -21.29
C LEU A 284 7.14 -7.76 -20.08
N SER A 285 6.59 -7.71 -18.88
CA SER A 285 7.31 -7.66 -17.59
C SER A 285 6.59 -8.46 -16.54
N ASP A 286 7.33 -9.20 -15.72
CA ASP A 286 6.89 -9.90 -14.50
C ASP A 286 5.61 -10.76 -14.64
N GLY A 287 5.34 -11.25 -15.87
CA GLY A 287 4.16 -12.06 -16.19
C GLY A 287 3.81 -13.14 -15.15
N PRO A 288 4.77 -13.99 -14.71
CA PRO A 288 4.49 -15.05 -13.73
C PRO A 288 3.99 -14.56 -12.38
N ASN A 289 4.23 -13.29 -12.05
CA ASN A 289 3.89 -12.70 -10.76
C ASN A 289 2.62 -11.84 -10.79
N MET A 290 2.24 -11.32 -11.97
CA MET A 290 1.07 -10.45 -12.07
C MET A 290 -0.22 -11.23 -11.79
N LEU A 291 -1.11 -10.63 -11.02
CA LEU A 291 -2.46 -11.11 -10.82
C LEU A 291 -3.28 -10.92 -12.11
N ARG A 292 -4.16 -11.85 -12.43
CA ARG A 292 -5.13 -11.63 -13.52
C ARG A 292 -6.06 -10.49 -13.12
N LEU A 293 -6.34 -9.60 -14.07
CA LEU A 293 -7.19 -8.44 -13.81
C LEU A 293 -8.57 -8.85 -13.29
N GLU A 294 -9.13 -9.95 -13.80
CA GLU A 294 -10.41 -10.53 -13.39
C GLU A 294 -10.43 -11.02 -11.93
N ASP A 295 -9.28 -11.40 -11.37
CA ASP A 295 -9.18 -11.90 -9.99
C ASP A 295 -9.07 -10.77 -8.96
N LEU A 296 -8.80 -9.52 -9.38
CA LEU A 296 -8.56 -8.40 -8.47
C LEU A 296 -9.79 -8.08 -7.61
N GLU A 297 -10.99 -8.20 -8.16
CA GLU A 297 -12.25 -7.97 -7.44
C GLU A 297 -12.35 -8.86 -6.20
N GLY A 298 -12.18 -10.18 -6.37
CA GLY A 298 -12.27 -11.13 -5.27
C GLY A 298 -11.19 -10.92 -4.19
N VAL A 299 -10.00 -10.47 -4.60
CA VAL A 299 -8.93 -10.15 -3.63
C VAL A 299 -9.28 -8.91 -2.82
N ILE A 300 -9.78 -7.85 -3.45
CA ILE A 300 -10.20 -6.61 -2.76
C ILE A 300 -11.39 -6.91 -1.83
N GLU A 301 -12.38 -7.65 -2.30
CA GLU A 301 -13.53 -8.05 -1.50
C GLU A 301 -13.12 -8.80 -0.23
N ASN A 302 -12.22 -9.77 -0.35
CA ASN A 302 -11.69 -10.50 0.80
C ASN A 302 -10.94 -9.60 1.80
N ILE A 303 -10.19 -8.61 1.31
CA ILE A 303 -9.51 -7.64 2.17
C ILE A 303 -10.54 -6.76 2.91
N LEU A 304 -11.60 -6.34 2.26
CA LEU A 304 -12.57 -5.42 2.86
C LEU A 304 -13.49 -6.13 3.88
N ASN A 305 -13.88 -7.38 3.61
CA ASN A 305 -14.89 -8.11 4.38
C ASN A 305 -14.34 -8.88 5.60
N ASN A 306 -13.06 -9.19 5.65
CA ASN A 306 -12.43 -9.93 6.76
C ASN A 306 -11.57 -9.01 7.62
#